data_390b2a631a7a6d12e6cff8fb705906bd
#
_entry.id   390b2a631a7a6d12e6cff8fb705906bd
#
_cell.length_a   1.000
_cell.length_b   1.000
_cell.length_c   1.000
_cell.angle_alpha   90.00
_cell.angle_beta   90.00
_cell.angle_gamma   90.00
#
_symmetry.space_group_name_H-M   'P 1'
#
loop_
_entity.id
_entity.type
_entity.pdbx_description
1 polymer ?
#
loop_
_entity_poly.entity_id
_entity_poly.type
_entity_poly.pdbx_seq_one_letter_code
_entity_poly.pdbx_strand_id
1 'polypeptide(L)'
;MPFIIYFYIMGHCISIYVMNKSELRSEKINSVLENKTNKKEIKWTELSEGILATTHIPNIREFGKDKTIAKVSTDYFGGNGHQEAKLFVNNKKQYDKSSEFDWSVRPINDVLKSMGIVAKDGQDEFDTVGLGKYRLNSDFK
;
A
#
# COMPACT_ATOMS: atom_id res chain seq x y z
N MET A 1 -16.93 -10.14 8.73
CA MET A 1 -15.52 -10.07 8.50
C MET A 1 -14.74 -9.94 9.77
N PRO A 2 -14.20 -11.03 10.24
CA PRO A 2 -13.49 -10.99 11.51
C PRO A 2 -12.32 -10.04 11.52
N PHE A 3 -11.63 -9.90 10.39
CA PHE A 3 -10.44 -9.07 10.33
C PHE A 3 -10.75 -7.59 10.53
N ILE A 4 -11.84 -7.13 9.93
CA ILE A 4 -12.24 -5.74 10.09
C ILE A 4 -12.64 -5.46 11.51
N ILE A 5 -13.32 -6.41 12.16
CA ILE A 5 -13.68 -6.27 13.57
C ILE A 5 -12.41 -6.19 14.42
N TYR A 6 -11.40 -6.98 14.09
CA TYR A 6 -10.14 -6.94 14.78
C TYR A 6 -9.49 -5.56 14.74
N PHE A 7 -9.46 -4.94 13.55
CA PHE A 7 -8.90 -3.59 13.41
C PHE A 7 -9.67 -2.59 14.28
N TYR A 8 -10.98 -2.73 14.28
CA TYR A 8 -11.83 -1.85 15.05
C TYR A 8 -11.44 -1.86 16.52
N ILE A 9 -11.19 -3.05 17.05
CA ILE A 9 -10.90 -3.22 18.47
C ILE A 9 -9.46 -2.86 18.78
N MET A 10 -8.53 -3.28 17.94
CA MET A 10 -7.10 -3.20 18.23
C MET A 10 -6.45 -1.91 17.77
N GLY A 11 -7.15 -1.15 16.95
CA GLY A 11 -6.55 0.02 16.34
C GLY A 11 -5.70 -0.33 15.13
N HIS A 12 -5.70 0.52 14.14
CA HIS A 12 -4.91 0.31 12.92
C HIS A 12 -4.79 1.66 12.24
N CYS A 13 -3.59 2.19 12.19
CA CYS A 13 -3.35 3.52 11.66
C CYS A 13 -2.07 3.52 10.85
N ILE A 14 -2.20 3.35 9.53
CA ILE A 14 -1.06 3.35 8.63
C ILE A 14 -1.32 4.29 7.47
N SER A 15 -0.24 4.76 6.87
CA SER A 15 -0.28 5.54 5.65
C SER A 15 0.97 5.15 4.87
N ILE A 16 0.79 4.38 3.80
CA ILE A 16 1.90 3.75 3.11
C ILE A 16 1.71 3.78 1.61
N TYR A 17 2.81 3.57 0.90
CA TYR A 17 2.80 3.29 -0.53
C TYR A 17 2.95 1.79 -0.74
N VAL A 18 2.22 1.26 -1.71
CA VAL A 18 2.24 -0.16 -2.05
C VAL A 18 2.52 -0.31 -3.53
N MET A 19 3.38 -1.25 -3.87
CA MET A 19 3.79 -1.42 -5.25
C MET A 19 4.14 -2.88 -5.52
N ASN A 20 3.93 -3.33 -6.74
CA ASN A 20 4.40 -4.64 -7.14
C ASN A 20 5.93 -4.64 -7.24
N LYS A 21 6.54 -5.69 -6.75
CA LYS A 21 7.99 -5.82 -6.76
C LYS A 21 8.55 -5.77 -8.19
N SER A 22 7.77 -6.22 -9.15
CA SER A 22 8.19 -6.22 -10.56
C SER A 22 8.45 -4.82 -11.08
N GLU A 23 7.88 -3.79 -10.45
CA GLU A 23 8.11 -2.42 -10.86
C GLU A 23 9.55 -1.97 -10.62
N LEU A 24 10.26 -2.66 -9.75
CA LEU A 24 11.62 -2.27 -9.41
C LEU A 24 12.69 -2.79 -10.37
N ARG A 25 12.32 -3.59 -11.35
CA ARG A 25 13.31 -4.17 -12.26
C ARG A 25 14.10 -3.11 -12.99
N SER A 26 13.39 -2.22 -13.69
CA SER A 26 14.04 -1.16 -14.43
C SER A 26 14.72 -0.17 -13.50
N GLU A 27 14.13 0.03 -12.34
CA GLU A 27 14.69 0.92 -11.34
C GLU A 27 16.04 0.43 -10.86
N LYS A 28 16.16 -0.89 -10.68
CA LYS A 28 17.41 -1.49 -10.23
C LYS A 28 18.53 -1.28 -11.23
N ILE A 29 18.20 -1.42 -12.51
CA ILE A 29 19.18 -1.19 -13.55
C ILE A 29 19.58 0.27 -13.57
N ASN A 30 18.61 1.15 -13.51
CA ASN A 30 18.88 2.59 -13.53
C ASN A 30 19.71 3.02 -12.34
N SER A 31 19.46 2.43 -11.17
CA SER A 31 20.19 2.82 -9.99
C SER A 31 21.66 2.44 -10.08
N VAL A 32 21.99 1.38 -10.80
CA VAL A 32 23.37 1.02 -11.03
C VAL A 32 24.04 2.07 -11.88
N LEU A 33 23.35 2.58 -12.88
CA LEU A 33 23.92 3.58 -13.76
C LEU A 33 23.99 4.94 -13.11
N GLU A 34 23.06 5.23 -12.22
CA GLU A 34 22.94 6.54 -11.60
C GLU A 34 23.33 6.55 -10.13
N ASN A 35 24.08 5.56 -9.71
CA ASN A 35 24.36 5.42 -8.29
C ASN A 35 25.11 6.59 -7.70
N LYS A 36 25.66 7.43 -8.52
CA LYS A 36 26.40 8.58 -8.03
C LYS A 36 25.52 9.70 -7.57
N THR A 37 24.24 9.67 -7.90
CA THR A 37 23.36 10.78 -7.64
C THR A 37 22.90 10.87 -6.21
N ASN A 38 23.40 10.00 -5.36
CA ASN A 38 23.16 10.12 -3.94
C ASN A 38 21.67 10.08 -3.59
N LYS A 39 20.98 9.15 -4.13
CA LYS A 39 19.56 8.99 -3.82
C LYS A 39 19.38 8.41 -2.45
N LYS A 40 18.39 8.92 -1.75
CA LYS A 40 18.01 8.29 -0.50
C LYS A 40 17.39 6.95 -0.82
N GLU A 41 17.84 5.96 -0.07
CA GLU A 41 17.36 4.62 -0.24
C GLU A 41 15.93 4.49 0.27
N ILE A 42 15.07 3.88 -0.50
CA ILE A 42 13.71 3.59 -0.08
C ILE A 42 13.73 2.28 0.69
N LYS A 43 13.18 2.29 1.87
CA LYS A 43 13.12 1.10 2.69
C LYS A 43 11.84 0.35 2.43
N TRP A 44 11.94 -0.75 1.74
CA TRP A 44 10.79 -1.56 1.38
C TRP A 44 10.60 -2.71 2.36
N THR A 45 9.34 -2.99 2.66
CA THR A 45 8.93 -4.16 3.40
C THR A 45 8.13 -5.03 2.44
N GLU A 46 8.51 -6.28 2.31
CA GLU A 46 7.74 -7.20 1.47
C GLU A 46 6.59 -7.77 2.30
N LEU A 47 5.36 -7.51 1.85
CA LEU A 47 4.16 -7.92 2.57
C LEU A 47 3.84 -9.38 2.31
N SER A 48 3.45 -9.67 1.09
CA SER A 48 3.30 -11.02 0.59
C SER A 48 4.19 -11.12 -0.63
N GLU A 49 4.26 -12.29 -1.19
CA GLU A 49 5.13 -12.51 -2.33
C GLU A 49 4.86 -11.50 -3.43
N GLY A 50 5.87 -10.73 -3.77
CA GLY A 50 5.81 -9.80 -4.88
C GLY A 50 5.15 -8.45 -4.58
N ILE A 51 4.77 -8.18 -3.33
CA ILE A 51 4.13 -6.92 -2.96
C ILE A 51 5.00 -6.18 -1.96
N LEU A 52 5.36 -4.96 -2.28
CA LEU A 52 6.23 -4.14 -1.44
C LEU A 52 5.47 -2.96 -0.86
N ALA A 53 5.85 -2.58 0.35
CA ALA A 53 5.29 -1.41 1.01
C ALA A 53 6.38 -0.56 1.60
N THR A 54 6.15 0.75 1.64
CA THR A 54 7.05 1.68 2.31
C THR A 54 6.24 2.84 2.85
N THR A 55 6.75 3.45 3.92
CA THR A 55 6.09 4.60 4.50
C THR A 55 6.45 5.90 3.80
N HIS A 56 7.53 5.91 3.03
CA HIS A 56 8.01 7.15 2.42
C HIS A 56 8.76 6.88 1.12
N ILE A 57 8.43 7.67 0.11
CA ILE A 57 9.16 7.65 -1.15
C ILE A 57 9.66 9.06 -1.41
N PRO A 58 10.97 9.30 -1.32
CA PRO A 58 11.52 10.61 -1.65
C PRO A 58 11.28 10.91 -3.12
N ASN A 59 10.90 12.15 -3.41
CA ASN A 59 10.68 12.59 -4.78
C ASN A 59 9.72 11.65 -5.53
N ILE A 60 8.53 11.52 -4.99
CA ILE A 60 7.54 10.56 -5.50
C ILE A 60 7.22 10.79 -6.98
N ARG A 61 7.23 12.03 -7.45
CA ARG A 61 6.93 12.32 -8.85
C ARG A 61 7.96 11.70 -9.79
N GLU A 62 9.21 11.80 -9.42
CA GLU A 62 10.27 11.20 -10.21
C GLU A 62 10.20 9.69 -10.15
N PHE A 63 10.04 9.16 -8.95
CA PHE A 63 9.98 7.72 -8.75
C PHE A 63 8.79 7.10 -9.45
N GLY A 64 7.66 7.79 -9.48
CA GLY A 64 6.41 7.24 -10.02
C GLY A 64 6.31 7.20 -11.52
N LYS A 65 7.29 7.73 -12.24
CA LYS A 65 7.27 7.68 -13.71
C LYS A 65 7.23 6.24 -14.18
N ASP A 66 6.27 5.94 -15.06
CA ASP A 66 6.10 4.62 -15.67
C ASP A 66 5.85 3.51 -14.65
N LYS A 67 5.33 3.86 -13.48
CA LYS A 67 5.05 2.88 -12.44
C LYS A 67 3.61 2.98 -11.97
N THR A 68 3.12 1.88 -11.44
CA THR A 68 1.82 1.81 -10.78
C THR A 68 2.07 1.75 -9.29
N ILE A 69 1.61 2.75 -8.55
CA ILE A 69 1.84 2.88 -7.12
C ILE A 69 0.53 3.22 -6.44
N ALA A 70 0.24 2.51 -5.36
CA ALA A 70 -0.93 2.80 -4.54
C ALA A 70 -0.51 3.55 -3.30
N LYS A 71 -1.38 4.46 -2.83
CA LYS A 71 -1.24 5.09 -1.53
C LYS A 71 -2.45 4.66 -0.73
N VAL A 72 -2.22 3.98 0.38
CA VAL A 72 -3.31 3.47 1.21
C VAL A 72 -3.15 3.95 2.63
N SER A 73 -4.27 4.25 3.28
CA SER A 73 -4.28 4.74 4.64
C SER A 73 -5.43 4.12 5.40
N THR A 74 -5.19 3.83 6.66
CA THR A 74 -6.23 3.39 7.58
C THR A 74 -6.18 4.23 8.84
N ASP A 75 -7.34 4.38 9.46
CA ASP A 75 -7.42 5.05 10.74
C ASP A 75 -8.61 4.45 11.49
N TYR A 76 -8.35 3.35 12.17
CA TYR A 76 -9.38 2.65 12.97
C TYR A 76 -8.99 2.74 14.42
N PHE A 77 -9.88 3.29 15.21
CA PHE A 77 -9.62 3.43 16.63
C PHE A 77 -10.94 3.52 17.40
N GLY A 78 -11.06 2.68 18.42
CA GLY A 78 -12.14 2.80 19.37
C GLY A 78 -13.56 2.74 18.79
N GLY A 79 -13.77 1.96 17.75
CA GLY A 79 -15.08 1.85 17.13
C GLY A 79 -15.31 2.79 15.97
N ASN A 80 -14.38 3.68 15.70
CA ASN A 80 -14.42 4.56 14.54
C ASN A 80 -13.46 4.03 13.48
N GLY A 81 -13.88 4.09 12.21
CA GLY A 81 -13.07 3.54 11.16
C GLY A 81 -13.09 4.40 9.91
N HIS A 82 -11.93 4.52 9.31
CA HIS A 82 -11.74 5.27 8.07
C HIS A 82 -10.66 4.60 7.26
N GLN A 83 -10.88 4.48 5.97
CA GLN A 83 -9.81 4.06 5.08
C GLN A 83 -9.85 4.85 3.80
N GLU A 84 -8.69 4.97 3.17
CA GLU A 84 -8.54 5.75 1.97
C GLU A 84 -7.55 5.05 1.07
N ALA A 85 -7.80 5.09 -0.23
CA ALA A 85 -6.88 4.50 -1.19
C ALA A 85 -6.84 5.33 -2.47
N LYS A 86 -5.64 5.49 -3.00
CA LYS A 86 -5.42 6.15 -4.28
C LYS A 86 -4.52 5.26 -5.11
N LEU A 87 -4.76 5.25 -6.40
CA LEU A 87 -3.92 4.51 -7.33
C LEU A 87 -3.40 5.47 -8.40
N PHE A 88 -2.09 5.47 -8.57
CA PHE A 88 -1.41 6.30 -9.57
C PHE A 88 -0.75 5.40 -10.59
N VAL A 89 -0.98 5.72 -11.85
CA VAL A 89 -0.32 5.04 -12.98
C VAL A 89 0.42 6.11 -13.75
N ASN A 90 1.74 6.03 -13.77
CA ASN A 90 2.59 7.04 -14.39
C ASN A 90 2.24 8.43 -13.86
N ASN A 91 2.12 8.53 -12.54
CA ASN A 91 1.78 9.77 -11.81
C ASN A 91 0.37 10.30 -12.08
N LYS A 92 -0.45 9.59 -12.81
CA LYS A 92 -1.83 10.00 -13.04
C LYS A 92 -2.74 9.24 -12.10
N LYS A 93 -3.56 10.00 -11.40
CA LYS A 93 -4.47 9.40 -10.42
C LYS A 93 -5.61 8.70 -11.15
N GLN A 94 -5.71 7.38 -10.98
CA GLN A 94 -6.72 6.56 -11.62
C GLN A 94 -7.86 6.20 -10.67
N TYR A 95 -7.63 6.32 -9.37
CA TYR A 95 -8.59 5.91 -8.36
C TYR A 95 -8.32 6.73 -7.11
N ASP A 96 -9.39 7.16 -6.45
CA ASP A 96 -9.27 7.96 -5.23
C ASP A 96 -10.59 7.87 -4.48
N LYS A 97 -10.63 7.04 -3.45
CA LYS A 97 -11.84 6.89 -2.64
C LYS A 97 -11.51 6.74 -1.18
N SER A 98 -12.45 7.14 -0.35
CA SER A 98 -12.37 6.95 1.09
C SER A 98 -13.69 6.41 1.59
N SER A 99 -13.66 5.79 2.77
CA SER A 99 -14.84 5.20 3.36
C SER A 99 -14.78 5.33 4.87
N GLU A 100 -15.88 5.80 5.46
CA GLU A 100 -16.06 5.87 6.90
C GLU A 100 -17.33 5.11 7.26
N PHE A 101 -17.20 4.13 8.14
CA PHE A 101 -18.34 3.37 8.66
C PHE A 101 -19.14 2.59 7.63
N ASP A 102 -18.75 2.61 6.38
CA ASP A 102 -19.47 1.88 5.33
C ASP A 102 -18.63 0.69 4.90
N TRP A 103 -18.93 -0.46 5.44
CA TRP A 103 -18.17 -1.67 5.20
C TRP A 103 -18.40 -2.26 3.81
N SER A 104 -19.38 -1.76 3.08
CA SER A 104 -19.61 -2.20 1.72
C SER A 104 -18.64 -1.54 0.73
N VAL A 105 -18.02 -0.44 1.13
CA VAL A 105 -17.05 0.27 0.31
C VAL A 105 -15.67 0.01 0.89
N ARG A 106 -14.80 -0.63 0.11
CA ARG A 106 -13.49 -1.04 0.58
C ARG A 106 -12.41 -0.56 -0.37
N PRO A 107 -12.03 0.71 -0.27
CA PRO A 107 -11.10 1.31 -1.23
C PRO A 107 -9.76 0.58 -1.31
N ILE A 108 -9.23 0.14 -0.18
CA ILE A 108 -7.93 -0.54 -0.19
C ILE A 108 -8.02 -1.85 -0.95
N ASN A 109 -9.08 -2.63 -0.71
CA ASN A 109 -9.27 -3.88 -1.45
C ASN A 109 -9.42 -3.63 -2.95
N ASP A 110 -10.15 -2.58 -3.32
CA ASP A 110 -10.32 -2.24 -4.73
C ASP A 110 -9.00 -1.96 -5.41
N VAL A 111 -8.15 -1.18 -4.74
CA VAL A 111 -6.84 -0.83 -5.29
C VAL A 111 -5.94 -2.06 -5.38
N LEU A 112 -5.92 -2.88 -4.35
CA LEU A 112 -5.10 -4.09 -4.36
C LEU A 112 -5.54 -5.03 -5.47
N LYS A 113 -6.85 -5.18 -5.66
CA LYS A 113 -7.37 -5.99 -6.76
C LYS A 113 -6.91 -5.44 -8.10
N SER A 114 -6.94 -4.13 -8.27
CA SER A 114 -6.47 -3.49 -9.50
C SER A 114 -4.99 -3.74 -9.76
N MET A 115 -4.24 -3.99 -8.71
CA MET A 115 -2.81 -4.28 -8.81
C MET A 115 -2.53 -5.77 -9.04
N GLY A 116 -3.58 -6.58 -9.19
CA GLY A 116 -3.41 -7.99 -9.49
C GLY A 116 -3.47 -8.92 -8.29
N ILE A 117 -3.78 -8.39 -7.11
CA ILE A 117 -3.90 -9.24 -5.92
C ILE A 117 -5.17 -10.06 -6.02
N VAL A 118 -5.04 -11.37 -5.85
CA VAL A 118 -6.18 -12.29 -5.84
C VAL A 118 -6.37 -12.78 -4.42
N ALA A 119 -7.51 -12.49 -3.84
CA ALA A 119 -7.81 -12.86 -2.46
C ALA A 119 -7.84 -14.38 -2.31
N LYS A 120 -7.23 -14.87 -1.25
CA LYS A 120 -7.28 -16.29 -0.92
C LYS A 120 -8.65 -16.64 -0.33
N ASP A 121 -8.98 -17.92 -0.36
CA ASP A 121 -10.24 -18.39 0.18
C ASP A 121 -10.40 -17.94 1.63
N GLY A 122 -11.56 -17.36 1.93
CA GLY A 122 -11.85 -16.90 3.27
C GLY A 122 -11.20 -15.59 3.66
N GLN A 123 -10.53 -14.93 2.71
CA GLN A 123 -9.85 -13.67 2.97
C GLN A 123 -10.25 -12.63 1.93
N ASP A 124 -10.03 -11.37 2.25
CA ASP A 124 -10.08 -10.32 1.24
C ASP A 124 -8.64 -9.99 0.80
N GLU A 125 -8.50 -9.00 -0.08
CA GLU A 125 -7.19 -8.64 -0.59
C GLU A 125 -6.29 -8.08 0.51
N PHE A 126 -6.86 -7.30 1.42
CA PHE A 126 -6.12 -6.73 2.54
C PHE A 126 -5.52 -7.84 3.42
N ASP A 127 -6.32 -8.85 3.73
CA ASP A 127 -5.86 -10.00 4.52
C ASP A 127 -4.79 -10.79 3.76
N THR A 128 -5.02 -10.98 2.48
CA THR A 128 -4.15 -11.81 1.65
C THR A 128 -2.73 -11.26 1.58
N VAL A 129 -2.60 -9.93 1.46
CA VAL A 129 -1.26 -9.33 1.44
C VAL A 129 -0.67 -9.17 2.84
N GLY A 130 -1.45 -9.41 3.89
CA GLY A 130 -0.93 -9.39 5.25
C GLY A 130 -0.85 -8.01 5.89
N LEU A 131 -1.60 -7.03 5.40
CA LEU A 131 -1.54 -5.68 5.94
C LEU A 131 -2.00 -5.58 7.38
N GLY A 132 -2.81 -6.54 7.83
CA GLY A 132 -3.29 -6.51 9.20
C GLY A 132 -2.20 -6.66 10.26
N LYS A 133 -1.05 -7.18 9.88
CA LYS A 133 0.07 -7.31 10.82
C LYS A 133 0.72 -5.98 11.13
N TYR A 134 0.52 -4.99 10.29
CA TYR A 134 1.19 -3.69 10.40
C TYR A 134 0.16 -2.68 10.86
N ARG A 135 0.15 -2.42 12.15
CA ARG A 135 -0.87 -1.57 12.74
C ARG A 135 -0.48 -0.10 12.78
N LEU A 136 0.81 0.17 12.73
CA LEU A 136 1.35 1.53 12.75
C LEU A 136 2.43 1.64 11.69
N ASN A 137 2.70 2.87 11.24
CA ASN A 137 3.78 3.08 10.27
C ASN A 137 5.12 2.54 10.75
N SER A 138 5.36 2.59 12.05
CA SER A 138 6.62 2.12 12.61
C SER A 138 6.80 0.60 12.50
N ASP A 139 5.75 -0.12 12.17
CA ASP A 139 5.84 -1.58 11.97
C ASP A 139 6.49 -1.93 10.64
N PHE A 140 6.58 -0.99 9.72
CA PHE A 140 7.25 -1.21 8.42
C PHE A 140 8.73 -0.92 8.57
N LYS A 141 9.56 -1.90 8.30
CA LYS A 141 11.00 -1.78 8.49
C LYS A 141 11.82 -2.13 7.27
#